data_c05c35be01c907c7cab13a17ee0d0208
#
_entry.id   c05c35be01c907c7cab13a17ee0d0208
#
_cell.length_a   1.000
_cell.length_b   1.000
_cell.length_c   1.000
_cell.angle_alpha   90.00
_cell.angle_beta   90.00
_cell.angle_gamma   90.00
#
_symmetry.space_group_name_H-M   'P 1'
#
loop_
_entity.id
_entity.type
_entity.pdbx_description
1 polymer ?
#
loop_
_entity_poly.entity_id
_entity_poly.type
_entity_poly.pdbx_seq_one_letter_code
_entity_poly.pdbx_strand_id
1 'polypeptide(L)'
;MVFHARNLCKTYQTGEVQVRALHDVNLDIVRGEFVVLLGASGSGKSTLLNILGGLDVPTSGEVRFADHALSGASESELTTYRREHVGFVFQFYNLIPSLTVRENVALVTDIAPHPMSIDEAIGLVGLTPRQHHFPAQLSGGEQQRVAIARAIVKRPDVLLCDEPTGALDYQTGKMVLEVIARINAELGTTAVVITHN
;
A
#
# COMPACT_ATOMS: atom_id res chain seq x y z
N MET A 1 13.70 -13.23 1.85
CA MET A 1 12.93 -12.21 2.60
C MET A 1 12.71 -11.01 1.72
N VAL A 2 11.52 -10.41 1.77
CA VAL A 2 11.26 -9.11 1.15
C VAL A 2 11.40 -8.00 2.19
N PHE A 3 10.88 -8.22 3.41
CA PHE A 3 11.16 -7.34 4.55
C PHE A 3 11.83 -8.07 5.70
N HIS A 4 12.74 -7.37 6.35
CA HIS A 4 13.40 -7.80 7.56
C HIS A 4 13.48 -6.60 8.52
N ALA A 5 12.81 -6.68 9.65
CA ALA A 5 12.82 -5.65 10.69
C ALA A 5 13.28 -6.25 12.02
N ARG A 6 14.14 -5.51 12.75
CA ARG A 6 14.70 -5.92 14.05
C ARG A 6 14.71 -4.75 15.03
N ASN A 7 14.17 -5.03 16.21
CA ASN A 7 14.11 -4.09 17.35
C ASN A 7 13.56 -2.72 16.93
N LEU A 8 12.59 -2.72 16.00
CA LEU A 8 12.07 -1.51 15.38
C LEU A 8 11.25 -0.72 16.40
N CYS A 9 11.65 0.51 16.66
CA CYS A 9 10.97 1.43 17.54
C CYS A 9 10.60 2.72 16.81
N LYS A 10 9.43 3.28 17.14
CA LYS A 10 9.02 4.60 16.67
C LYS A 10 8.37 5.38 17.80
N THR A 11 8.90 6.56 18.06
CA THR A 11 8.35 7.52 19.02
C THR A 11 8.10 8.84 18.31
N TYR A 12 6.89 9.34 18.40
CA TYR A 12 6.53 10.69 17.95
C TYR A 12 6.60 11.66 19.09
N GLN A 13 7.18 12.84 18.85
CA GLN A 13 7.25 13.94 19.79
C GLN A 13 6.31 15.05 19.33
N THR A 14 5.33 15.39 20.14
CA THR A 14 4.43 16.54 19.89
C THR A 14 4.46 17.46 21.09
N GLY A 15 5.30 18.49 21.05
CA GLY A 15 5.57 19.33 22.20
C GLY A 15 6.20 18.53 23.33
N GLU A 16 5.56 18.55 24.52
CA GLU A 16 6.02 17.79 25.70
C GLU A 16 5.51 16.34 25.72
N VAL A 17 4.58 15.98 24.82
CA VAL A 17 3.98 14.64 24.78
C VAL A 17 4.78 13.72 23.87
N GLN A 18 5.17 12.56 24.41
CA GLN A 18 5.79 11.48 23.65
C GLN A 18 4.78 10.35 23.45
N VAL A 19 4.59 9.93 22.20
CA VAL A 19 3.77 8.76 21.85
C VAL A 19 4.68 7.68 21.26
N ARG A 20 4.86 6.61 21.98
CA ARG A 20 5.60 5.44 21.52
C ARG A 20 4.67 4.57 20.68
N ALA A 21 4.77 4.69 19.36
CA ALA A 21 3.92 3.99 18.40
C ALA A 21 4.39 2.55 18.13
N LEU A 22 5.71 2.30 18.10
CA LEU A 22 6.30 0.97 17.95
C LEU A 22 7.33 0.73 19.06
N HIS A 23 7.38 -0.52 19.55
CA HIS A 23 8.31 -0.93 20.59
C HIS A 23 8.86 -2.33 20.27
N ASP A 24 10.17 -2.39 19.99
CA ASP A 24 10.93 -3.63 19.74
C ASP A 24 10.25 -4.60 18.74
N VAL A 25 9.68 -4.06 17.67
CA VAL A 25 8.99 -4.88 16.66
C VAL A 25 10.02 -5.65 15.83
N ASN A 26 9.82 -6.97 15.76
CA ASN A 26 10.58 -7.87 14.92
C ASN A 26 9.64 -8.51 13.91
N LEU A 27 9.98 -8.45 12.62
CA LEU A 27 9.12 -8.91 11.55
C LEU A 27 9.97 -9.41 10.37
N ASP A 28 9.60 -10.55 9.85
CA ASP A 28 10.11 -11.09 8.59
C ASP A 28 8.93 -11.37 7.65
N ILE A 29 9.02 -10.88 6.41
CA ILE A 29 8.03 -11.15 5.36
C ILE A 29 8.77 -11.76 4.17
N VAL A 30 8.27 -12.88 3.68
CA VAL A 30 8.81 -13.56 2.50
C VAL A 30 8.19 -12.96 1.23
N ARG A 31 8.95 -12.96 0.14
CA ARG A 31 8.45 -12.49 -1.16
C ARG A 31 7.24 -13.32 -1.60
N GLY A 32 6.20 -12.64 -2.08
CA GLY A 32 4.97 -13.26 -2.53
C GLY A 32 3.97 -13.64 -1.43
N GLU A 33 4.29 -13.43 -0.15
CA GLU A 33 3.33 -13.66 0.94
C GLU A 33 2.15 -12.69 0.88
N PHE A 34 1.00 -13.16 1.36
CA PHE A 34 -0.16 -12.35 1.71
C PHE A 34 -0.23 -12.25 3.24
N VAL A 35 0.16 -11.11 3.78
CA VAL A 35 0.25 -10.87 5.23
C VAL A 35 -0.90 -10.01 5.69
N VAL A 36 -1.58 -10.40 6.77
CA VAL A 36 -2.62 -9.59 7.41
C VAL A 36 -2.16 -9.18 8.80
N LEU A 37 -2.10 -7.88 9.03
CA LEU A 37 -1.80 -7.28 10.33
C LEU A 37 -3.10 -6.93 11.05
N LEU A 38 -3.43 -7.69 12.08
CA LEU A 38 -4.62 -7.50 12.91
C LEU A 38 -4.27 -6.81 14.22
N GLY A 39 -5.18 -6.00 14.73
CA GLY A 39 -5.04 -5.37 16.05
C GLY A 39 -5.92 -4.15 16.21
N ALA A 40 -6.09 -3.70 17.46
CA ALA A 40 -6.90 -2.53 17.80
C ALA A 40 -6.42 -1.25 17.09
N SER A 41 -7.33 -0.29 16.92
CA SER A 41 -6.96 1.05 16.47
C SER A 41 -5.90 1.65 17.41
N GLY A 42 -4.92 2.36 16.85
CA GLY A 42 -3.83 2.97 17.62
C GLY A 42 -2.72 1.98 18.06
N SER A 43 -2.75 0.72 17.64
CA SER A 43 -1.71 -0.26 18.01
C SER A 43 -0.40 -0.15 17.19
N GLY A 44 -0.23 0.88 16.37
CA GLY A 44 0.99 1.13 15.61
C GLY A 44 1.05 0.49 14.22
N LYS A 45 0.00 -0.19 13.76
CA LYS A 45 -0.02 -0.88 12.45
C LYS A 45 0.26 0.05 11.28
N SER A 46 -0.44 1.19 11.19
CA SER A 46 -0.23 2.18 10.12
C SER A 46 1.17 2.80 10.21
N THR A 47 1.71 3.00 11.43
CA THR A 47 3.09 3.44 11.63
C THR A 47 4.08 2.42 11.07
N LEU A 48 3.88 1.14 11.35
CA LEU A 48 4.70 0.07 10.79
C LEU A 48 4.61 0.05 9.26
N LEU A 49 3.39 0.11 8.71
CA LEU A 49 3.19 0.13 7.26
C LEU A 49 3.88 1.33 6.60
N ASN A 50 3.80 2.52 7.21
CA ASN A 50 4.46 3.72 6.71
C ASN A 50 5.99 3.57 6.68
N ILE A 51 6.57 2.94 7.69
CA ILE A 51 8.01 2.66 7.74
C ILE A 51 8.39 1.62 6.68
N LEU A 52 7.64 0.52 6.55
CA LEU A 52 7.87 -0.48 5.50
C LEU A 52 7.74 0.13 4.10
N GLY A 53 6.84 1.09 3.94
CA GLY A 53 6.64 1.81 2.69
C GLY A 53 7.58 2.98 2.43
N GLY A 54 8.49 3.30 3.35
CA GLY A 54 9.40 4.43 3.21
C GLY A 54 8.73 5.80 3.27
N LEU A 55 7.53 5.90 3.87
CA LEU A 55 6.83 7.16 4.14
C LEU A 55 7.26 7.77 5.48
N ASP A 56 7.83 6.97 6.35
CA ASP A 56 8.37 7.39 7.64
C ASP A 56 9.65 6.60 7.94
N VAL A 57 10.44 7.06 8.91
CA VAL A 57 11.67 6.41 9.34
C VAL A 57 11.56 6.00 10.80
N PRO A 58 12.17 4.88 11.23
CA PRO A 58 12.18 4.47 12.62
C PRO A 58 12.99 5.44 13.49
N THR A 59 12.64 5.52 14.78
CA THR A 59 13.46 6.24 15.77
C THR A 59 14.72 5.43 16.10
N SER A 60 14.60 4.09 16.15
CA SER A 60 15.70 3.16 16.33
C SER A 60 15.33 1.78 15.79
N GLY A 61 16.31 0.88 15.74
CA GLY A 61 16.19 -0.43 15.13
C GLY A 61 16.47 -0.40 13.64
N GLU A 62 16.34 -1.55 13.00
CA GLU A 62 16.68 -1.73 11.60
C GLU A 62 15.48 -2.25 10.81
N VAL A 63 15.31 -1.73 9.60
CA VAL A 63 14.39 -2.26 8.60
C VAL A 63 15.06 -2.29 7.23
N ARG A 64 14.93 -3.42 6.54
CA ARG A 64 15.48 -3.64 5.21
C ARG A 64 14.38 -4.14 4.27
N PHE A 65 14.48 -3.71 3.02
CA PHE A 65 13.74 -4.26 1.89
C PHE A 65 14.75 -4.99 0.99
N ALA A 66 14.62 -6.31 0.88
CA ALA A 66 15.63 -7.14 0.22
C ALA A 66 17.05 -6.78 0.71
N ASP A 67 17.92 -6.30 -0.19
CA ASP A 67 19.30 -5.91 0.14
C ASP A 67 19.41 -4.40 0.48
N HIS A 68 18.33 -3.62 0.42
CA HIS A 68 18.34 -2.19 0.68
C HIS A 68 17.99 -1.88 2.14
N ALA A 69 18.83 -1.12 2.85
CA ALA A 69 18.51 -0.59 4.16
C ALA A 69 17.53 0.59 4.00
N LEU A 70 16.37 0.51 4.68
CA LEU A 70 15.43 1.63 4.76
C LEU A 70 15.71 2.51 5.99
N SER A 71 16.27 1.90 7.05
CA SER A 71 16.76 2.64 8.22
C SER A 71 17.97 3.48 7.83
N GLY A 72 17.90 4.80 8.04
CA GLY A 72 18.97 5.73 7.71
C GLY A 72 19.06 6.09 6.22
N ALA A 73 18.15 5.60 5.37
CA ALA A 73 18.08 6.01 3.98
C ALA A 73 17.72 7.50 3.86
N SER A 74 18.29 8.17 2.87
CA SER A 74 17.95 9.56 2.53
C SER A 74 16.55 9.65 1.92
N GLU A 75 15.95 10.84 1.93
CA GLU A 75 14.64 11.07 1.31
C GLU A 75 14.65 10.75 -0.21
N SER A 76 15.76 10.98 -0.88
CA SER A 76 15.94 10.63 -2.30
C SER A 76 15.91 9.12 -2.53
N GLU A 77 16.57 8.33 -1.68
CA GLU A 77 16.58 6.88 -1.73
C GLU A 77 15.20 6.32 -1.41
N LEU A 78 14.52 6.83 -0.38
CA LEU A 78 13.15 6.45 -0.05
C LEU A 78 12.16 6.81 -1.17
N THR A 79 12.36 7.94 -1.84
CA THR A 79 11.53 8.31 -3.00
C THR A 79 11.71 7.34 -4.16
N THR A 80 12.95 6.95 -4.45
CA THR A 80 13.24 5.93 -5.47
C THR A 80 12.64 4.58 -5.10
N TYR A 81 12.80 4.16 -3.84
CA TYR A 81 12.21 2.95 -3.30
C TYR A 81 10.66 2.93 -3.47
N ARG A 82 9.98 4.00 -3.05
CA ARG A 82 8.52 4.13 -3.23
C ARG A 82 8.10 4.06 -4.69
N ARG A 83 8.85 4.73 -5.57
CA ARG A 83 8.55 4.77 -7.00
C ARG A 83 8.66 3.39 -7.64
N GLU A 84 9.70 2.64 -7.31
CA GLU A 84 10.05 1.40 -8.01
C GLU A 84 9.43 0.16 -7.40
N HIS A 85 9.31 0.10 -6.06
CA HIS A 85 8.99 -1.15 -5.36
C HIS A 85 7.65 -1.17 -4.62
N VAL A 86 7.06 0.00 -4.29
CA VAL A 86 5.92 0.04 -3.36
C VAL A 86 4.65 0.55 -4.03
N GLY A 87 3.56 -0.24 -3.98
CA GLY A 87 2.20 0.23 -4.24
C GLY A 87 1.48 0.51 -2.90
N PHE A 88 0.80 1.65 -2.80
CA PHE A 88 -0.01 1.99 -1.64
C PHE A 88 -1.50 1.99 -1.97
N VAL A 89 -2.30 1.41 -1.06
CA VAL A 89 -3.76 1.47 -1.05
C VAL A 89 -4.21 1.95 0.32
N PHE A 90 -4.95 3.04 0.36
CA PHE A 90 -5.43 3.66 1.60
C PHE A 90 -6.95 3.48 1.77
N GLN A 91 -7.43 3.66 2.99
CA GLN A 91 -8.85 3.62 3.34
C GLN A 91 -9.67 4.65 2.54
N PHE A 92 -9.14 5.88 2.40
CA PHE A 92 -9.70 6.91 1.55
C PHE A 92 -8.98 6.86 0.20
N TYR A 93 -9.67 6.52 -0.83
CA TYR A 93 -9.19 6.14 -2.16
C TYR A 93 -8.16 7.09 -2.80
N ASN A 94 -8.13 8.36 -2.36
CA ASN A 94 -7.21 9.40 -2.82
C ASN A 94 -7.20 9.54 -4.36
N LEU A 95 -8.36 9.40 -4.98
CA LEU A 95 -8.53 9.61 -6.42
C LEU A 95 -8.60 11.11 -6.72
N ILE A 96 -8.13 11.49 -7.90
CA ILE A 96 -8.30 12.84 -8.41
C ILE A 96 -9.70 12.94 -9.02
N PRO A 97 -10.62 13.77 -8.45
CA PRO A 97 -12.03 13.77 -8.83
C PRO A 97 -12.29 14.22 -10.28
N SER A 98 -11.40 15.04 -10.82
CA SER A 98 -11.50 15.56 -12.18
C SER A 98 -10.92 14.65 -13.26
N LEU A 99 -10.38 13.50 -12.89
CA LEU A 99 -9.82 12.50 -13.77
C LEU A 99 -10.71 11.25 -13.82
N THR A 100 -10.83 10.66 -14.99
CA THR A 100 -11.47 9.36 -15.20
C THR A 100 -10.71 8.24 -14.49
N VAL A 101 -11.29 7.03 -14.43
CA VAL A 101 -10.60 5.82 -13.95
C VAL A 101 -9.28 5.63 -14.68
N ARG A 102 -9.30 5.67 -16.02
CA ARG A 102 -8.13 5.49 -16.87
C ARG A 102 -7.04 6.51 -16.57
N GLU A 103 -7.41 7.78 -16.46
CA GLU A 103 -6.48 8.87 -16.16
C GLU A 103 -5.91 8.79 -14.74
N ASN A 104 -6.71 8.40 -13.74
CA ASN A 104 -6.23 8.15 -12.40
C ASN A 104 -5.16 7.04 -12.35
N VAL A 105 -5.35 5.97 -13.12
CA VAL A 105 -4.37 4.87 -13.21
C VAL A 105 -3.13 5.34 -13.99
N ALA A 106 -3.28 6.14 -15.04
CA ALA A 106 -2.19 6.64 -15.85
C ALA A 106 -1.20 7.54 -15.09
N LEU A 107 -1.63 8.22 -14.02
CA LEU A 107 -0.80 9.19 -13.28
C LEU A 107 0.57 8.65 -12.86
N VAL A 108 0.70 7.36 -12.63
CA VAL A 108 1.94 6.75 -12.13
C VAL A 108 2.72 5.99 -13.21
N THR A 109 2.19 5.88 -14.43
CA THR A 109 2.88 5.15 -15.50
C THR A 109 4.13 5.88 -15.98
N ASP A 110 4.10 7.21 -16.01
CA ASP A 110 5.22 8.01 -16.48
C ASP A 110 6.43 8.00 -15.54
N ILE A 111 6.21 7.69 -14.27
CA ILE A 111 7.28 7.64 -13.26
C ILE A 111 7.78 6.21 -12.99
N ALA A 112 7.06 5.20 -13.48
CA ALA A 112 7.41 3.80 -13.28
C ALA A 112 8.43 3.33 -14.34
N PRO A 113 9.47 2.56 -13.96
CA PRO A 113 10.46 2.08 -14.92
C PRO A 113 9.88 1.06 -15.93
N HIS A 114 8.97 0.20 -15.49
CA HIS A 114 8.39 -0.88 -16.31
C HIS A 114 6.90 -1.09 -16.01
N PRO A 115 6.03 -0.10 -16.29
CA PRO A 115 4.61 -0.23 -15.99
C PRO A 115 3.95 -1.31 -16.87
N MET A 116 2.91 -1.94 -16.33
CA MET A 116 1.99 -2.71 -17.17
C MET A 116 1.11 -1.76 -17.99
N SER A 117 0.40 -2.30 -18.98
CA SER A 117 -0.56 -1.47 -19.71
C SER A 117 -1.71 -1.04 -18.77
N ILE A 118 -2.25 0.15 -19.00
CA ILE A 118 -3.38 0.67 -18.24
C ILE A 118 -4.59 -0.26 -18.37
N ASP A 119 -4.82 -0.83 -19.57
CA ASP A 119 -5.91 -1.76 -19.83
C ASP A 119 -5.77 -3.06 -19.03
N GLU A 120 -4.55 -3.58 -18.90
CA GLU A 120 -4.24 -4.74 -18.05
C GLU A 120 -4.53 -4.44 -16.56
N ALA A 121 -4.06 -3.30 -16.05
CA ALA A 121 -4.29 -2.91 -14.66
C ALA A 121 -5.78 -2.74 -14.34
N ILE A 122 -6.54 -2.08 -15.22
CA ILE A 122 -8.00 -1.90 -15.09
C ILE A 122 -8.74 -3.23 -15.21
N GLY A 123 -8.29 -4.11 -16.10
CA GLY A 123 -8.84 -5.47 -16.26
C GLY A 123 -8.68 -6.34 -15.03
N LEU A 124 -7.49 -6.31 -14.38
CA LEU A 124 -7.20 -7.05 -13.14
C LEU A 124 -8.16 -6.70 -12.00
N VAL A 125 -8.64 -5.46 -11.94
CA VAL A 125 -9.59 -5.03 -10.91
C VAL A 125 -11.05 -5.06 -11.36
N GLY A 126 -11.33 -5.55 -12.59
CA GLY A 126 -12.69 -5.71 -13.13
C GLY A 126 -13.41 -4.40 -13.45
N LEU A 127 -12.68 -3.35 -13.87
CA LEU A 127 -13.24 -2.02 -14.15
C LEU A 127 -13.19 -1.61 -15.63
N THR A 128 -12.94 -2.54 -16.55
CA THR A 128 -12.92 -2.24 -18.00
C THR A 128 -14.17 -1.50 -18.49
N PRO A 129 -15.42 -1.86 -18.08
CA PRO A 129 -16.61 -1.11 -18.51
C PRO A 129 -16.73 0.28 -17.89
N ARG A 130 -15.93 0.59 -16.88
CA ARG A 130 -15.95 1.84 -16.11
C ARG A 130 -14.77 2.77 -16.39
N GLN A 131 -13.87 2.42 -17.30
CA GLN A 131 -12.60 3.11 -17.50
C GLN A 131 -12.73 4.61 -17.83
N HIS A 132 -13.84 5.04 -18.40
CA HIS A 132 -14.11 6.43 -18.77
C HIS A 132 -15.02 7.16 -17.75
N HIS A 133 -15.39 6.53 -16.64
CA HIS A 133 -16.17 7.16 -15.58
C HIS A 133 -15.28 7.98 -14.66
N PHE A 134 -15.85 9.04 -14.08
CA PHE A 134 -15.22 9.84 -13.04
C PHE A 134 -15.51 9.24 -11.66
N PRO A 135 -14.68 9.49 -10.63
CA PRO A 135 -14.88 8.96 -9.28
C PRO A 135 -16.30 9.18 -8.72
N ALA A 136 -16.92 10.34 -8.98
CA ALA A 136 -18.28 10.63 -8.52
C ALA A 136 -19.36 9.72 -9.12
N GLN A 137 -19.06 8.99 -10.19
CA GLN A 137 -19.96 8.05 -10.86
C GLN A 137 -19.74 6.58 -10.41
N LEU A 138 -18.85 6.36 -9.45
CA LEU A 138 -18.43 5.04 -8.99
C LEU A 138 -18.89 4.81 -7.55
N SER A 139 -19.24 3.56 -7.23
CA SER A 139 -19.43 3.12 -5.85
C SER A 139 -18.09 3.18 -5.07
N GLY A 140 -18.14 3.16 -3.73
CA GLY A 140 -16.94 3.14 -2.90
C GLY A 140 -16.02 1.95 -3.22
N GLY A 141 -16.57 0.77 -3.43
CA GLY A 141 -15.79 -0.41 -3.82
C GLY A 141 -15.17 -0.30 -5.22
N GLU A 142 -15.84 0.35 -6.17
CA GLU A 142 -15.26 0.66 -7.48
C GLU A 142 -14.13 1.68 -7.35
N GLN A 143 -14.31 2.74 -6.55
CA GLN A 143 -13.24 3.71 -6.28
C GLN A 143 -12.03 3.07 -5.61
N GLN A 144 -12.23 2.16 -4.66
CA GLN A 144 -11.13 1.41 -4.06
C GLN A 144 -10.39 0.54 -5.07
N ARG A 145 -11.12 -0.12 -5.97
CA ARG A 145 -10.50 -0.89 -7.06
C ARG A 145 -9.71 -0.01 -8.04
N VAL A 146 -10.14 1.23 -8.28
CA VAL A 146 -9.32 2.20 -9.06
C VAL A 146 -8.02 2.51 -8.31
N ALA A 147 -8.07 2.74 -7.00
CA ALA A 147 -6.87 2.99 -6.19
C ALA A 147 -5.92 1.78 -6.23
N ILE A 148 -6.45 0.56 -6.22
CA ILE A 148 -5.66 -0.68 -6.38
C ILE A 148 -5.03 -0.73 -7.78
N ALA A 149 -5.80 -0.50 -8.86
CA ALA A 149 -5.28 -0.47 -10.23
C ALA A 149 -4.13 0.53 -10.38
N ARG A 150 -4.29 1.74 -9.84
CA ARG A 150 -3.24 2.76 -9.80
C ARG A 150 -1.99 2.31 -9.03
N ALA A 151 -2.17 1.57 -7.94
CA ALA A 151 -1.05 1.07 -7.16
C ALA A 151 -0.25 -0.03 -7.90
N ILE A 152 -0.93 -0.92 -8.64
CA ILE A 152 -0.33 -2.09 -9.28
C ILE A 152 0.18 -1.83 -10.70
N VAL A 153 -0.29 -0.78 -11.39
CA VAL A 153 0.09 -0.51 -12.79
C VAL A 153 1.61 -0.36 -12.95
N LYS A 154 2.31 0.08 -11.94
CA LYS A 154 3.78 0.20 -11.94
C LYS A 154 4.51 -1.12 -11.63
N ARG A 155 3.80 -2.25 -11.46
CA ARG A 155 4.34 -3.57 -11.10
C ARG A 155 5.17 -3.56 -9.82
N PRO A 156 4.63 -3.12 -8.68
CA PRO A 156 5.39 -3.04 -7.43
C PRO A 156 5.74 -4.45 -6.91
N ASP A 157 6.88 -4.56 -6.21
CA ASP A 157 7.24 -5.78 -5.49
C ASP A 157 6.35 -6.02 -4.28
N VAL A 158 5.86 -4.93 -3.66
CA VAL A 158 4.97 -4.98 -2.50
C VAL A 158 3.78 -4.04 -2.65
N LEU A 159 2.62 -4.52 -2.20
CA LEU A 159 1.38 -3.77 -2.11
C LEU A 159 1.04 -3.60 -0.63
N LEU A 160 1.08 -2.36 -0.15
CA LEU A 160 0.81 -2.00 1.24
C LEU A 160 -0.60 -1.40 1.32
N CYS A 161 -1.48 -2.06 2.06
CA CYS A 161 -2.89 -1.69 2.16
C CYS A 161 -3.24 -1.30 3.60
N ASP A 162 -3.47 -0.01 3.83
CA ASP A 162 -3.88 0.52 5.13
C ASP A 162 -5.42 0.61 5.19
N GLU A 163 -6.03 -0.34 5.88
CA GLU A 163 -7.49 -0.46 6.04
C GLU A 163 -8.28 -0.34 4.72
N PRO A 164 -7.96 -1.15 3.69
CA PRO A 164 -8.52 -0.97 2.35
C PRO A 164 -10.04 -1.19 2.28
N THR A 165 -10.64 -1.72 3.34
CA THR A 165 -12.08 -1.98 3.45
C THR A 165 -12.77 -1.16 4.51
N GLY A 166 -12.07 -0.29 5.22
CA GLY A 166 -12.58 0.42 6.40
C GLY A 166 -13.74 1.39 6.12
N ALA A 167 -13.93 1.84 4.87
CA ALA A 167 -15.03 2.69 4.45
C ALA A 167 -16.12 1.93 3.67
N LEU A 168 -16.09 0.59 3.63
CA LEU A 168 -16.95 -0.25 2.82
C LEU A 168 -17.85 -1.14 3.68
N ASP A 169 -19.01 -1.49 3.15
CA ASP A 169 -19.83 -2.57 3.73
C ASP A 169 -19.11 -3.94 3.59
N TYR A 170 -19.55 -4.92 4.36
CA TYR A 170 -18.92 -6.23 4.44
C TYR A 170 -18.79 -6.93 3.07
N GLN A 171 -19.84 -6.92 2.24
CA GLN A 171 -19.85 -7.61 0.95
C GLN A 171 -18.87 -6.95 -0.03
N THR A 172 -18.92 -5.63 -0.10
CA THR A 172 -18.01 -4.83 -0.93
C THR A 172 -16.55 -4.96 -0.45
N GLY A 173 -16.34 -4.94 0.87
CA GLY A 173 -15.01 -5.14 1.46
C GLY A 173 -14.43 -6.50 1.12
N LYS A 174 -15.23 -7.57 1.19
CA LYS A 174 -14.83 -8.92 0.79
C LYS A 174 -14.38 -8.97 -0.67
N MET A 175 -15.13 -8.38 -1.59
CA MET A 175 -14.76 -8.30 -3.01
C MET A 175 -13.43 -7.56 -3.22
N VAL A 176 -13.18 -6.50 -2.49
CA VAL A 176 -11.89 -5.76 -2.56
C VAL A 176 -10.73 -6.62 -2.08
N LEU A 177 -10.88 -7.35 -0.97
CA LEU A 177 -9.85 -8.27 -0.48
C LEU A 177 -9.58 -9.43 -1.45
N GLU A 178 -10.63 -9.95 -2.10
CA GLU A 178 -10.49 -10.99 -3.14
C GLU A 178 -9.69 -10.46 -4.36
N VAL A 179 -9.89 -9.21 -4.74
CA VAL A 179 -9.08 -8.56 -5.79
C VAL A 179 -7.62 -8.46 -5.37
N ILE A 180 -7.31 -8.02 -4.14
CA ILE A 180 -5.93 -7.94 -3.62
C ILE A 180 -5.30 -9.33 -3.58
N ALA A 181 -6.01 -10.36 -3.11
CA ALA A 181 -5.53 -11.74 -3.06
C ALA A 181 -5.24 -12.30 -4.47
N ARG A 182 -6.10 -12.00 -5.45
CA ARG A 182 -5.87 -12.38 -6.84
C ARG A 182 -4.63 -11.71 -7.41
N ILE A 183 -4.43 -10.42 -7.18
CA ILE A 183 -3.24 -9.67 -7.61
C ILE A 183 -1.98 -10.28 -7.00
N ASN A 184 -1.99 -10.61 -5.70
CA ASN A 184 -0.87 -11.29 -5.04
C ASN A 184 -0.55 -12.63 -5.74
N ALA A 185 -1.58 -13.44 -6.05
CA ALA A 185 -1.39 -14.75 -6.68
C ALA A 185 -0.93 -14.66 -8.14
N GLU A 186 -1.52 -13.73 -8.94
CA GLU A 186 -1.25 -13.63 -10.38
C GLU A 186 0.06 -12.88 -10.68
N LEU A 187 0.38 -11.82 -9.93
CA LEU A 187 1.57 -11.00 -10.16
C LEU A 187 2.77 -11.39 -9.28
N GLY A 188 2.57 -12.23 -8.25
CA GLY A 188 3.60 -12.57 -7.26
C GLY A 188 3.98 -11.38 -6.36
N THR A 189 3.21 -10.29 -6.38
CA THR A 189 3.41 -9.13 -5.53
C THR A 189 3.14 -9.49 -4.08
N THR A 190 4.06 -9.17 -3.17
CA THR A 190 3.84 -9.35 -1.73
C THR A 190 2.76 -8.37 -1.26
N ALA A 191 1.74 -8.86 -0.58
CA ALA A 191 0.67 -8.00 -0.05
C ALA A 191 0.72 -7.92 1.47
N VAL A 192 0.69 -6.71 2.02
CA VAL A 192 0.57 -6.46 3.47
C VAL A 192 -0.70 -5.65 3.69
N VAL A 193 -1.67 -6.23 4.36
CA VAL A 193 -2.99 -5.64 4.60
C VAL A 193 -3.18 -5.38 6.08
N ILE A 194 -3.48 -4.14 6.44
CA ILE A 194 -3.91 -3.78 7.79
C ILE A 194 -5.43 -3.81 7.83
N THR A 195 -5.98 -4.45 8.84
CA THR A 195 -7.41 -4.39 9.14
C THR A 195 -7.63 -4.49 10.66
N HIS A 196 -8.76 -3.99 11.11
CA HIS A 196 -9.23 -4.13 12.50
C HIS A 196 -10.47 -5.02 12.62
N ASN A 197 -10.94 -5.57 11.51
CA ASN A 197 -12.07 -6.52 11.40
C ASN A 197 -11.60 -7.86 10.84
#